data_2eb75fea3d5eba3b8fab92b5e7373d0f
#
_entry.id   2eb75fea3d5eba3b8fab92b5e7373d0f
#
_cell.length_a   1.000
_cell.length_b   1.000
_cell.length_c   1.000
_cell.angle_alpha   90.00
_cell.angle_beta   90.00
_cell.angle_gamma   90.00
#
_symmetry.space_group_name_H-M   'P 1'
#
loop_
_entity.id
_entity.type
_entity.pdbx_description
1 polymer ?
#
loop_
_entity_poly.entity_id
_entity_poly.type
_entity_poly.pdbx_seq_one_letter_code
_entity_poly.pdbx_strand_id
1 'polypeptide(L)'
;MAELADRAGQLGPVRAVVANAGIAGPTAPLHEISLADWRETIATDLDGVFLTFRAFIPAMIERRDGSLIAISSMTGKRPLYGRTPYAAAKMGVIGLVRTLATELGAYDIRVNAVCPGLVAGPRIEAVLARQAAARGITEDAVRAEADGLSPLRRMVTAEEVAAACVFLASPGSASITGEDLNVTAGVVMY
;
A
#
# COMPACT_ATOMS: atom_id res chain seq x y z
N MET A 1 -4.18 -18.35 -2.72
CA MET A 1 -5.22 -17.30 -2.66
C MET A 1 -6.61 -17.84 -3.01
N ALA A 2 -6.78 -18.74 -3.99
CA ALA A 2 -8.10 -19.34 -4.29
C ALA A 2 -8.70 -20.03 -3.05
N GLU A 3 -7.96 -20.92 -2.39
CA GLU A 3 -8.42 -21.58 -1.15
C GLU A 3 -8.82 -20.57 -0.04
N LEU A 4 -8.11 -19.46 0.08
CA LEU A 4 -8.48 -18.41 1.04
C LEU A 4 -9.82 -17.76 0.67
N ALA A 5 -10.04 -17.48 -0.61
CA ALA A 5 -11.29 -16.90 -1.09
C ALA A 5 -12.47 -17.86 -0.86
N ASP A 6 -12.29 -19.14 -1.15
CA ASP A 6 -13.30 -20.19 -0.91
C ASP A 6 -13.66 -20.29 0.58
N ARG A 7 -12.65 -20.37 1.44
CA ARG A 7 -12.87 -20.42 2.90
C ARG A 7 -13.53 -19.17 3.46
N ALA A 8 -13.13 -17.98 2.98
CA ALA A 8 -13.76 -16.73 3.38
C ALA A 8 -15.24 -16.69 2.93
N GLY A 9 -15.52 -17.16 1.70
CA GLY A 9 -16.88 -17.24 1.16
C GLY A 9 -17.81 -18.15 1.97
N GLN A 10 -17.29 -19.21 2.61
CA GLN A 10 -18.05 -20.08 3.50
C GLN A 10 -18.54 -19.37 4.79
N LEU A 11 -17.85 -18.32 5.21
CA LEU A 11 -18.23 -17.52 6.38
C LEU A 11 -19.28 -16.45 6.05
N GLY A 12 -19.50 -16.17 4.77
CA GLY A 12 -20.44 -15.18 4.27
C GLY A 12 -19.89 -14.39 3.07
N PRO A 13 -20.69 -13.46 2.51
CA PRO A 13 -20.27 -12.68 1.36
C PRO A 13 -19.14 -11.71 1.73
N VAL A 14 -17.97 -11.88 1.09
CA VAL A 14 -16.83 -10.97 1.27
C VAL A 14 -17.10 -9.69 0.46
N ARG A 15 -17.39 -8.59 1.15
CA ARG A 15 -17.72 -7.28 0.54
C ARG A 15 -16.52 -6.37 0.36
N ALA A 16 -15.50 -6.52 1.19
CA ALA A 16 -14.27 -5.74 1.08
C ALA A 16 -13.04 -6.64 1.20
N VAL A 17 -12.01 -6.34 0.40
CA VAL A 17 -10.71 -7.01 0.45
C VAL A 17 -9.62 -5.97 0.51
N VAL A 18 -8.73 -6.10 1.51
CA VAL A 18 -7.56 -5.24 1.67
C VAL A 18 -6.31 -6.06 1.37
N ALA A 19 -5.65 -5.78 0.25
CA ALA A 19 -4.36 -6.35 -0.09
C ALA A 19 -3.24 -5.54 0.57
N ASN A 20 -2.83 -5.96 1.78
CA ASN A 20 -1.89 -5.23 2.64
C ASN A 20 -0.49 -5.86 2.70
N ALA A 21 -0.34 -7.16 2.45
CA ALA A 21 0.95 -7.83 2.53
C ALA A 21 2.00 -7.15 1.67
N GLY A 22 3.19 -6.96 2.22
CA GLY A 22 4.28 -6.30 1.50
C GLY A 22 5.59 -6.28 2.29
N ILE A 23 6.69 -6.21 1.57
CA ILE A 23 8.05 -6.11 2.12
C ILE A 23 8.71 -4.79 1.76
N ALA A 24 9.75 -4.44 2.48
CA ALA A 24 10.50 -3.22 2.16
C ALA A 24 11.36 -3.38 0.90
N GLY A 25 11.77 -4.60 0.59
CA GLY A 25 12.82 -4.85 -0.39
C GLY A 25 14.18 -4.28 0.02
N PRO A 26 15.20 -4.40 -0.83
CA PRO A 26 16.53 -3.87 -0.59
C PRO A 26 16.56 -2.34 -0.60
N THR A 27 17.63 -1.78 -0.01
CA THR A 27 17.96 -0.35 -0.09
C THR A 27 19.37 -0.23 -0.63
N ALA A 28 19.48 -0.04 -1.95
CA ALA A 28 20.75 0.08 -2.67
C ALA A 28 20.54 0.80 -4.02
N PRO A 29 21.57 1.35 -4.64
CA PRO A 29 21.51 1.78 -6.04
C PRO A 29 21.12 0.63 -6.97
N LEU A 30 20.39 0.91 -8.04
CA LEU A 30 19.82 -0.13 -8.92
C LEU A 30 20.85 -1.15 -9.42
N HIS A 31 22.06 -0.70 -9.77
CA HIS A 31 23.12 -1.57 -10.32
C HIS A 31 23.72 -2.55 -9.27
N GLU A 32 23.43 -2.34 -7.98
CA GLU A 32 23.86 -3.21 -6.89
C GLU A 32 22.73 -4.16 -6.42
N ILE A 33 21.50 -3.98 -6.93
CA ILE A 33 20.35 -4.80 -6.55
C ILE A 33 20.42 -6.13 -7.32
N SER A 34 20.35 -7.25 -6.60
CA SER A 34 20.29 -8.56 -7.23
C SER A 34 18.94 -8.79 -7.93
N LEU A 35 18.96 -9.61 -8.99
CA LEU A 35 17.71 -10.03 -9.64
C LEU A 35 16.78 -10.82 -8.70
N ALA A 36 17.35 -11.52 -7.72
CA ALA A 36 16.58 -12.24 -6.71
C ALA A 36 15.80 -11.28 -5.81
N ASP A 37 16.46 -10.25 -5.26
CA ASP A 37 15.82 -9.22 -4.44
C ASP A 37 14.76 -8.42 -5.21
N TRP A 38 15.06 -8.09 -6.48
CA TRP A 38 14.08 -7.48 -7.39
C TRP A 38 12.83 -8.36 -7.51
N ARG A 39 13.00 -9.64 -7.85
CA ARG A 39 11.90 -10.59 -8.05
C ARG A 39 11.09 -10.81 -6.77
N GLU A 40 11.75 -10.95 -5.63
CA GLU A 40 11.07 -11.13 -4.34
C GLU A 40 10.19 -9.92 -4.02
N THR A 41 10.70 -8.71 -4.25
CA THR A 41 9.95 -7.47 -4.00
C THR A 41 8.75 -7.38 -4.94
N ILE A 42 8.91 -7.62 -6.24
CA ILE A 42 7.81 -7.59 -7.21
C ILE A 42 6.77 -8.68 -6.89
N ALA A 43 7.22 -9.91 -6.64
CA ALA A 43 6.34 -11.04 -6.32
C ALA A 43 5.48 -10.78 -5.07
N THR A 44 6.07 -10.17 -4.03
CA THR A 44 5.32 -9.88 -2.81
C THR A 44 4.42 -8.65 -2.97
N ASP A 45 4.97 -7.53 -3.45
CA ASP A 45 4.33 -6.22 -3.36
C ASP A 45 3.41 -5.90 -4.54
N LEU A 46 3.54 -6.61 -5.68
CA LEU A 46 2.71 -6.42 -6.87
C LEU A 46 1.94 -7.70 -7.23
N ASP A 47 2.64 -8.83 -7.45
CA ASP A 47 1.96 -10.09 -7.80
C ASP A 47 1.04 -10.54 -6.66
N GLY A 48 1.43 -10.31 -5.41
CA GLY A 48 0.59 -10.59 -4.24
C GLY A 48 -0.74 -9.84 -4.26
N VAL A 49 -0.75 -8.56 -4.68
CA VAL A 49 -1.99 -7.78 -4.85
C VAL A 49 -2.83 -8.35 -5.98
N PHE A 50 -2.22 -8.60 -7.14
CA PHE A 50 -2.89 -9.21 -8.29
C PHE A 50 -3.54 -10.56 -7.91
N LEU A 51 -2.79 -11.46 -7.28
CA LEU A 51 -3.30 -12.78 -6.88
C LEU A 51 -4.44 -12.67 -5.86
N THR A 52 -4.35 -11.71 -4.94
CA THR A 52 -5.40 -11.46 -3.97
C THR A 52 -6.68 -11.01 -4.67
N PHE A 53 -6.63 -9.96 -5.47
CA PHE A 53 -7.82 -9.43 -6.13
C PHE A 53 -8.43 -10.43 -7.11
N ARG A 54 -7.59 -11.08 -7.92
CA ARG A 54 -8.02 -12.13 -8.85
C ARG A 54 -8.87 -13.23 -8.20
N ALA A 55 -8.55 -13.59 -6.95
CA ALA A 55 -9.26 -14.66 -6.24
C ALA A 55 -10.67 -14.25 -5.76
N PHE A 56 -10.89 -12.96 -5.46
CA PHE A 56 -12.16 -12.49 -4.91
C PHE A 56 -13.09 -11.86 -5.95
N ILE A 57 -12.56 -11.35 -7.07
CA ILE A 57 -13.32 -10.67 -8.12
C ILE A 57 -14.51 -11.49 -8.66
N PRO A 58 -14.39 -12.79 -8.99
CA PRO A 58 -15.51 -13.53 -9.58
C PRO A 58 -16.76 -13.49 -8.71
N ALA A 59 -16.63 -13.77 -7.42
CA ALA A 59 -17.77 -13.75 -6.50
C ALA A 59 -18.35 -12.34 -6.27
N MET A 60 -17.52 -11.28 -6.39
CA MET A 60 -18.00 -9.89 -6.32
C MET A 60 -18.78 -9.52 -7.58
N ILE A 61 -18.33 -9.96 -8.78
CA ILE A 61 -19.05 -9.74 -10.06
C ILE A 61 -20.43 -10.37 -9.99
N GLU A 62 -20.55 -11.62 -9.54
CA GLU A 62 -21.84 -12.31 -9.41
C GLU A 62 -22.82 -11.55 -8.52
N ARG A 63 -22.35 -10.98 -7.42
CA ARG A 63 -23.17 -10.22 -6.49
C ARG A 63 -23.39 -8.77 -6.89
N ARG A 64 -22.60 -8.24 -7.82
CA ARG A 64 -22.56 -6.82 -8.15
C ARG A 64 -22.32 -5.94 -6.94
N ASP A 65 -21.38 -6.35 -6.07
CA ASP A 65 -21.08 -5.65 -4.82
C ASP A 65 -19.65 -5.98 -4.37
N GLY A 66 -18.79 -4.95 -4.20
CA GLY A 66 -17.44 -5.13 -3.72
C GLY A 66 -16.62 -3.85 -3.58
N SER A 67 -15.63 -3.91 -2.69
CA SER A 67 -14.60 -2.88 -2.55
C SER A 67 -13.23 -3.55 -2.43
N LEU A 68 -12.36 -3.31 -3.42
CA LEU A 68 -10.98 -3.78 -3.44
C LEU A 68 -10.06 -2.62 -3.05
N ILE A 69 -9.22 -2.83 -2.05
CA ILE A 69 -8.33 -1.81 -1.49
C ILE A 69 -6.90 -2.35 -1.50
N ALA A 70 -6.00 -1.71 -2.21
CA ALA A 70 -4.58 -2.06 -2.22
C ALA A 70 -3.77 -1.10 -1.35
N ILE A 71 -2.85 -1.63 -0.53
CA ILE A 71 -1.89 -0.78 0.17
C ILE A 71 -0.67 -0.56 -0.72
N SER A 72 -0.65 0.63 -1.33
CA SER A 72 0.51 1.14 -2.06
C SER A 72 1.48 1.85 -1.11
N SER A 73 2.03 2.98 -1.47
CA SER A 73 2.95 3.80 -0.67
C SER A 73 3.11 5.18 -1.30
N MET A 74 3.46 6.18 -0.49
CA MET A 74 3.96 7.45 -1.01
C MET A 74 5.18 7.25 -1.93
N THR A 75 5.97 6.18 -1.76
CA THR A 75 7.14 5.86 -2.59
C THR A 75 6.74 5.45 -4.02
N GLY A 76 5.53 4.97 -4.24
CA GLY A 76 4.99 4.78 -5.58
C GLY A 76 4.74 6.09 -6.33
N LYS A 77 4.57 7.20 -5.62
CA LYS A 77 4.28 8.55 -6.18
C LYS A 77 5.50 9.48 -6.11
N ARG A 78 6.27 9.40 -5.02
CA ARG A 78 7.44 10.22 -4.76
C ARG A 78 8.71 9.36 -4.81
N PRO A 79 9.73 9.72 -5.59
CA PRO A 79 10.97 8.95 -5.65
C PRO A 79 11.68 8.91 -4.30
N LEU A 80 12.28 7.77 -3.99
CA LEU A 80 13.11 7.57 -2.81
C LEU A 80 14.40 6.84 -3.23
N TYR A 81 15.55 7.44 -2.92
CA TYR A 81 16.85 6.88 -3.29
C TYR A 81 17.02 5.45 -2.76
N GLY A 82 17.57 4.58 -3.60
CA GLY A 82 17.87 3.18 -3.26
C GLY A 82 16.65 2.27 -3.14
N ARG A 83 15.46 2.71 -3.58
CA ARG A 83 14.20 1.97 -3.39
C ARG A 83 13.54 1.55 -4.70
N THR A 84 14.32 1.38 -5.77
CA THR A 84 13.79 1.16 -7.12
C THR A 84 12.81 -0.03 -7.22
N PRO A 85 13.08 -1.25 -6.69
CA PRO A 85 12.13 -2.35 -6.77
C PRO A 85 10.81 -2.04 -6.07
N TYR A 86 10.90 -1.48 -4.87
CA TYR A 86 9.73 -1.10 -4.06
C TYR A 86 8.91 0.00 -4.74
N ALA A 87 9.58 1.05 -5.26
CA ALA A 87 8.90 2.13 -5.98
C ALA A 87 8.19 1.62 -7.23
N ALA A 88 8.86 0.75 -8.01
CA ALA A 88 8.28 0.13 -9.20
C ALA A 88 7.04 -0.72 -8.85
N ALA A 89 7.12 -1.57 -7.81
CA ALA A 89 5.99 -2.37 -7.36
C ALA A 89 4.81 -1.48 -6.90
N LYS A 90 5.08 -0.48 -6.06
CA LYS A 90 4.02 0.39 -5.50
C LYS A 90 3.40 1.34 -6.53
N MET A 91 4.15 1.79 -7.53
CA MET A 91 3.57 2.48 -8.69
C MET A 91 2.78 1.50 -9.58
N GLY A 92 3.27 0.26 -9.76
CA GLY A 92 2.54 -0.80 -10.47
C GLY A 92 1.18 -1.09 -9.83
N VAL A 93 1.08 -1.11 -8.50
CA VAL A 93 -0.19 -1.24 -7.76
C VAL A 93 -1.15 -0.10 -8.09
N ILE A 94 -0.68 1.15 -8.21
CA ILE A 94 -1.54 2.29 -8.60
C ILE A 94 -2.09 2.07 -10.02
N GLY A 95 -1.24 1.66 -10.97
CA GLY A 95 -1.65 1.34 -12.33
C GLY A 95 -2.68 0.22 -12.39
N LEU A 96 -2.46 -0.87 -11.62
CA LEU A 96 -3.38 -2.00 -11.48
C LEU A 96 -4.75 -1.54 -10.95
N VAL A 97 -4.77 -0.74 -9.88
CA VAL A 97 -5.99 -0.21 -9.25
C VAL A 97 -6.82 0.62 -10.24
N ARG A 98 -6.19 1.54 -10.95
CA ARG A 98 -6.86 2.43 -11.92
C ARG A 98 -7.46 1.63 -13.08
N THR A 99 -6.74 0.63 -13.58
CA THR A 99 -7.24 -0.25 -14.64
C THR A 99 -8.41 -1.10 -14.15
N LEU A 100 -8.30 -1.75 -13.01
CA LEU A 100 -9.38 -2.55 -12.44
C LEU A 100 -10.62 -1.73 -12.09
N ALA A 101 -10.48 -0.48 -11.69
CA ALA A 101 -11.62 0.42 -11.47
C ALA A 101 -12.45 0.60 -12.74
N THR A 102 -11.78 0.70 -13.91
CA THR A 102 -12.45 0.79 -15.21
C THR A 102 -13.11 -0.54 -15.61
N GLU A 103 -12.43 -1.67 -15.37
CA GLU A 103 -12.93 -3.01 -15.72
C GLU A 103 -14.13 -3.44 -14.88
N LEU A 104 -14.14 -3.06 -13.59
CA LEU A 104 -15.09 -3.58 -12.61
C LEU A 104 -16.23 -2.61 -12.26
N GLY A 105 -16.15 -1.36 -12.68
CA GLY A 105 -17.17 -0.35 -12.39
C GLY A 105 -18.57 -0.72 -12.91
N ALA A 106 -18.66 -1.39 -14.07
CA ALA A 106 -19.93 -1.89 -14.62
C ALA A 106 -20.59 -2.97 -13.74
N TYR A 107 -19.87 -3.52 -12.77
CA TYR A 107 -20.36 -4.52 -11.81
C TYR A 107 -20.56 -3.94 -10.41
N ASP A 108 -20.60 -2.63 -10.24
CA ASP A 108 -20.74 -1.95 -8.96
C ASP A 108 -19.61 -2.29 -7.94
N ILE A 109 -18.42 -2.62 -8.46
CA ILE A 109 -17.23 -2.92 -7.66
C ILE A 109 -16.27 -1.72 -7.73
N ARG A 110 -15.88 -1.20 -6.57
CA ARG A 110 -14.92 -0.10 -6.44
C ARG A 110 -13.52 -0.64 -6.17
N VAL A 111 -12.51 -0.01 -6.76
CA VAL A 111 -11.10 -0.40 -6.60
C VAL A 111 -10.28 0.85 -6.29
N ASN A 112 -9.61 0.89 -5.15
CA ASN A 112 -8.82 2.04 -4.72
C ASN A 112 -7.49 1.62 -4.10
N ALA A 113 -6.52 2.51 -4.07
CA ALA A 113 -5.28 2.36 -3.33
C ALA A 113 -5.25 3.29 -2.12
N VAL A 114 -4.61 2.86 -1.06
CA VAL A 114 -4.15 3.74 0.03
C VAL A 114 -2.64 3.87 -0.09
N CYS A 115 -2.13 5.09 -0.03
CA CYS A 115 -0.71 5.43 -0.14
C CYS A 115 -0.19 6.01 1.19
N PRO A 116 0.24 5.14 2.15
CA PRO A 116 0.78 5.62 3.42
C PRO A 116 2.11 6.35 3.24
N GLY A 117 2.34 7.32 4.14
CA GLY A 117 3.64 7.93 4.36
C GLY A 117 4.55 7.08 5.25
N LEU A 118 5.35 7.76 6.09
CA LEU A 118 6.08 7.08 7.17
C LEU A 118 5.08 6.68 8.26
N VAL A 119 4.91 5.37 8.45
CA VAL A 119 3.98 4.83 9.45
C VAL A 119 4.76 4.54 10.73
N ALA A 120 4.37 5.17 11.84
CA ALA A 120 4.95 4.91 13.16
C ALA A 120 4.80 3.44 13.56
N GLY A 121 5.82 2.87 14.16
CA GLY A 121 5.83 1.48 14.61
C GLY A 121 7.21 0.84 14.59
N PRO A 122 7.34 -0.41 15.03
CA PRO A 122 8.64 -1.05 15.24
C PRO A 122 9.54 -1.08 14.00
N ARG A 123 8.94 -1.16 12.81
CA ARG A 123 9.70 -1.19 11.55
C ARG A 123 10.41 0.12 11.26
N ILE A 124 9.74 1.27 11.43
CA ILE A 124 10.36 2.57 11.18
C ILE A 124 11.35 2.91 12.29
N GLU A 125 11.05 2.54 13.53
CA GLU A 125 11.98 2.74 14.68
C GLU A 125 13.33 2.07 14.40
N ALA A 126 13.33 0.81 13.96
CA ALA A 126 14.54 0.11 13.58
C ALA A 126 15.32 0.78 12.42
N VAL A 127 14.62 1.48 11.52
CA VAL A 127 15.24 2.25 10.44
C VAL A 127 15.88 3.52 10.99
N LEU A 128 15.18 4.25 11.86
CA LEU A 128 15.69 5.50 12.49
C LEU A 128 16.93 5.21 13.34
N ALA A 129 16.90 4.15 14.15
CA ALA A 129 18.04 3.73 14.97
C ALA A 129 19.29 3.42 14.12
N ARG A 130 19.12 2.69 13.01
CA ARG A 130 20.23 2.40 12.08
C ARG A 130 20.78 3.67 11.42
N GLN A 131 19.90 4.60 11.03
CA GLN A 131 20.32 5.88 10.45
C GLN A 131 21.08 6.73 11.46
N ALA A 132 20.61 6.79 12.72
CA ALA A 132 21.27 7.49 13.81
C ALA A 132 22.69 6.96 14.03
N ALA A 133 22.84 5.64 14.14
CA ALA A 133 24.13 4.99 14.29
C ALA A 133 25.07 5.25 13.12
N ALA A 134 24.59 5.13 11.88
CA ALA A 134 25.40 5.35 10.68
C ALA A 134 25.85 6.81 10.50
N ARG A 135 25.11 7.78 11.04
CA ARG A 135 25.39 9.22 10.91
C ARG A 135 26.06 9.81 12.16
N GLY A 136 26.19 9.03 13.23
CA GLY A 136 26.76 9.50 14.51
C GLY A 136 25.92 10.60 15.19
N ILE A 137 24.59 10.59 15.02
CA ILE A 137 23.65 11.53 15.63
C ILE A 137 22.64 10.76 16.49
N THR A 138 21.83 11.48 17.27
CA THR A 138 20.82 10.86 18.14
C THR A 138 19.62 10.36 17.35
N GLU A 139 18.92 9.35 17.86
CA GLU A 139 17.66 8.86 17.27
C GLU A 139 16.60 9.97 17.26
N ASP A 140 16.56 10.82 18.28
CA ASP A 140 15.65 11.97 18.35
C ASP A 140 15.90 12.97 17.22
N ALA A 141 17.17 13.21 16.86
CA ALA A 141 17.51 14.08 15.72
C ALA A 141 17.01 13.50 14.39
N VAL A 142 17.21 12.19 14.17
CA VAL A 142 16.71 11.51 12.95
C VAL A 142 15.18 11.49 12.93
N ARG A 143 14.54 11.29 14.07
CA ARG A 143 13.08 11.35 14.20
C ARG A 143 12.55 12.74 13.87
N ALA A 144 13.15 13.79 14.44
CA ALA A 144 12.76 15.17 14.15
C ALA A 144 12.89 15.52 12.66
N GLU A 145 13.92 15.03 11.97
CA GLU A 145 14.05 15.15 10.53
C GLU A 145 12.92 14.43 9.79
N ALA A 146 12.61 13.20 10.19
CA ALA A 146 11.53 12.41 9.58
C ALA A 146 10.15 13.06 9.78
N ASP A 147 9.86 13.55 10.99
CA ASP A 147 8.65 14.28 11.31
C ASP A 147 8.57 15.61 10.54
N GLY A 148 9.75 16.26 10.38
CA GLY A 148 9.89 17.50 9.62
C GLY A 148 9.55 17.38 8.13
N LEU A 149 9.55 16.17 7.55
CA LEU A 149 9.14 15.97 6.16
C LEU A 149 7.64 16.26 5.93
N SER A 150 6.82 16.13 6.95
CA SER A 150 5.38 16.34 6.83
C SER A 150 4.94 17.71 7.34
N PRO A 151 3.97 18.36 6.68
CA PRO A 151 3.32 19.57 7.20
C PRO A 151 2.74 19.41 8.60
N LEU A 152 2.20 18.23 8.94
CA LEU A 152 1.66 17.96 10.28
C LEU A 152 2.74 17.64 11.33
N ARG A 153 4.04 17.67 10.93
CA ARG A 153 5.19 17.46 11.83
C ARG A 153 5.15 16.14 12.60
N ARG A 154 4.63 15.10 11.99
CA ARG A 154 4.58 13.76 12.58
C ARG A 154 4.48 12.68 11.50
N MET A 155 4.79 11.46 11.87
CA MET A 155 4.46 10.26 11.10
C MET A 155 2.95 9.99 11.21
N VAL A 156 2.42 9.18 10.28
CA VAL A 156 1.06 8.64 10.39
C VAL A 156 1.05 7.39 11.26
N THR A 157 -0.09 7.04 11.82
CA THR A 157 -0.24 5.79 12.58
C THR A 157 -0.86 4.68 11.74
N ALA A 158 -0.73 3.43 12.18
CA ALA A 158 -1.37 2.29 11.53
C ALA A 158 -2.90 2.42 11.56
N GLU A 159 -3.44 2.99 12.65
CA GLU A 159 -4.87 3.23 12.83
C GLU A 159 -5.41 4.27 11.83
N GLU A 160 -4.64 5.30 11.51
CA GLU A 160 -5.01 6.30 10.49
C GLU A 160 -5.06 5.67 9.09
N VAL A 161 -4.11 4.78 8.77
CA VAL A 161 -4.14 4.00 7.52
C VAL A 161 -5.34 3.06 7.50
N ALA A 162 -5.60 2.37 8.61
CA ALA A 162 -6.76 1.47 8.73
C ALA A 162 -8.08 2.22 8.61
N ALA A 163 -8.20 3.42 9.20
CA ALA A 163 -9.39 4.27 9.07
C ALA A 163 -9.69 4.63 7.62
N ALA A 164 -8.66 4.93 6.81
CA ALA A 164 -8.82 5.16 5.38
C ALA A 164 -9.32 3.90 4.64
N CYS A 165 -8.81 2.71 5.00
CA CYS A 165 -9.30 1.45 4.45
C CYS A 165 -10.76 1.20 4.83
N VAL A 166 -11.14 1.42 6.08
CA VAL A 166 -12.53 1.29 6.56
C VAL A 166 -13.46 2.25 5.82
N PHE A 167 -13.05 3.50 5.62
CA PHE A 167 -13.81 4.46 4.82
C PHE A 167 -14.00 3.97 3.39
N LEU A 168 -12.94 3.53 2.71
CA LEU A 168 -13.03 3.02 1.34
C LEU A 168 -13.83 1.70 1.23
N ALA A 169 -13.89 0.90 2.29
CA ALA A 169 -14.72 -0.30 2.37
C ALA A 169 -16.21 0.01 2.61
N SER A 170 -16.53 1.20 3.11
CA SER A 170 -17.88 1.59 3.53
C SER A 170 -18.74 2.16 2.39
N PRO A 171 -20.08 2.23 2.54
CA PRO A 171 -20.96 2.94 1.61
C PRO A 171 -20.67 4.44 1.51
N GLY A 172 -20.01 5.04 2.51
CA GLY A 172 -19.62 6.47 2.48
C GLY A 172 -18.67 6.85 1.36
N SER A 173 -18.04 5.87 0.71
CA SER A 173 -17.15 6.05 -0.44
C SER A 173 -17.74 5.54 -1.77
N ALA A 174 -19.08 5.48 -1.89
CA ALA A 174 -19.77 4.87 -3.03
C ALA A 174 -19.39 5.47 -4.40
N SER A 175 -19.00 6.73 -4.45
CA SER A 175 -18.57 7.42 -5.68
C SER A 175 -17.05 7.49 -5.84
N ILE A 176 -16.27 6.76 -5.04
CA ILE A 176 -14.81 6.78 -5.05
C ILE A 176 -14.30 5.46 -5.61
N THR A 177 -13.72 5.49 -6.81
CA THR A 177 -13.06 4.35 -7.46
C THR A 177 -11.93 4.85 -8.36
N GLY A 178 -10.85 4.08 -8.46
CA GLY A 178 -9.66 4.44 -9.24
C GLY A 178 -8.73 5.42 -8.53
N GLU A 179 -9.01 5.76 -7.27
CA GLU A 179 -8.24 6.73 -6.50
C GLU A 179 -7.06 6.09 -5.77
N ASP A 180 -6.02 6.89 -5.58
CA ASP A 180 -4.83 6.57 -4.78
C ASP A 180 -4.72 7.56 -3.61
N LEU A 181 -5.46 7.26 -2.54
CA LEU A 181 -5.66 8.10 -1.36
C LEU A 181 -4.39 8.22 -0.54
N ASN A 182 -3.86 9.44 -0.42
CA ASN A 182 -2.69 9.71 0.40
C ASN A 182 -3.04 9.77 1.90
N VAL A 183 -2.35 8.94 2.71
CA VAL A 183 -2.35 9.02 4.17
C VAL A 183 -0.90 9.30 4.60
N THR A 184 -0.44 10.52 4.40
CA THR A 184 0.98 10.89 4.45
C THR A 184 1.31 12.03 5.40
N ALA A 185 0.33 12.52 6.17
CA ALA A 185 0.45 13.76 6.96
C ALA A 185 0.90 14.97 6.11
N GLY A 186 0.57 14.95 4.79
CA GLY A 186 0.86 16.02 3.84
C GLY A 186 2.20 15.91 3.09
N VAL A 187 2.98 14.84 3.26
CA VAL A 187 4.26 14.66 2.53
C VAL A 187 4.05 14.54 1.01
N VAL A 188 2.92 13.95 0.59
CA VAL A 188 2.50 13.86 -0.81
C VAL A 188 1.10 14.42 -0.93
N MET A 189 0.87 15.33 -1.89
CA MET A 189 -0.38 16.07 -2.06
C MET A 189 -1.02 15.90 -3.47
N TYR A 190 -0.51 14.96 -4.27
CA TYR A 190 -0.95 14.69 -5.65
C TYR A 190 -1.17 13.21 -5.91
#